data_fa7aacfc44a2a4ee3c3ffaed13c3ee00
#
_entry.id   fa7aacfc44a2a4ee3c3ffaed13c3ee00
#
_cell.length_a   1.000
_cell.length_b   1.000
_cell.length_c   1.000
_cell.angle_alpha   90.00
_cell.angle_beta   90.00
_cell.angle_gamma   90.00
#
_symmetry.space_group_name_H-M   'P 1'
#
loop_
_entity.id
_entity.type
_entity.pdbx_description
1 polymer ?
#
loop_
_entity_poly.entity_id
_entity_poly.type
_entity_poly.pdbx_seq_one_letter_code
_entity_poly.pdbx_strand_id
1 'polypeptide(L)'
;MTGGAPGDLGGDGLRDQGGGRYGEAVFRPEQAGEGDRIDYGAVAYDDITMARLRALGVGPGWRCLDVGAGTGTVSRRLLEEAGVAGVLAVDRDVRFLRERRVSGLDVLEADITGPGFVPGRRFRLVHARFVLMHLPEHDALVARLAELVEPGGVLVLSDAVDLTSDRTPDTPYTVAMRAMWRGLKDTIGTDVSWVPSYPRVLRGAGLEAVAAEIHVPPLTPGSPLSRFWADTWQRSRAAMLATGLVDDAAVDEAIRYLDSDACAALSAGMLTVWGHKPEGDGAPA
;
A
#
# COMPACT_ATOMS: atom_id res chain seq x y z
N MET A 1 -46.77 16.64 -44.55
CA MET A 1 -45.98 17.79 -44.10
C MET A 1 -46.11 17.87 -42.59
N THR A 2 -45.20 17.44 -41.87
CA THR A 2 -44.77 17.92 -40.53
C THR A 2 -43.58 17.13 -40.11
N GLY A 3 -42.42 17.78 -40.08
CA GLY A 3 -41.16 17.22 -39.67
C GLY A 3 -41.09 17.06 -38.14
N GLY A 4 -40.70 15.89 -37.71
CA GLY A 4 -40.31 15.62 -36.35
C GLY A 4 -38.78 15.73 -36.23
N ALA A 5 -38.31 16.60 -35.35
CA ALA A 5 -36.90 16.73 -35.00
C ALA A 5 -36.41 15.52 -34.21
N PRO A 6 -35.13 15.08 -34.33
CA PRO A 6 -34.57 14.03 -33.51
C PRO A 6 -34.27 14.55 -32.11
N GLY A 7 -34.75 13.81 -31.11
CA GLY A 7 -34.50 14.07 -29.70
C GLY A 7 -33.00 13.93 -29.34
N ASP A 8 -32.55 14.92 -28.63
CA ASP A 8 -31.29 15.02 -27.95
C ASP A 8 -31.17 13.85 -26.90
N LEU A 9 -30.32 12.89 -27.17
CA LEU A 9 -29.92 11.87 -26.18
C LEU A 9 -28.89 12.52 -25.25
N GLY A 10 -29.40 13.07 -24.16
CA GLY A 10 -28.60 13.60 -23.07
C GLY A 10 -27.51 12.63 -22.66
N GLY A 11 -26.27 13.08 -22.79
CA GLY A 11 -25.11 12.40 -22.27
C GLY A 11 -25.27 12.13 -20.77
N ASP A 12 -25.29 10.88 -20.43
CA ASP A 12 -25.24 10.41 -19.04
C ASP A 12 -23.85 10.77 -18.51
N GLY A 13 -23.77 11.92 -17.84
CA GLY A 13 -22.57 12.39 -17.16
C GLY A 13 -22.18 11.35 -16.13
N LEU A 14 -21.01 10.74 -16.33
CA LEU A 14 -20.29 10.00 -15.30
C LEU A 14 -20.32 10.87 -14.04
N ARG A 15 -21.17 10.50 -13.08
CA ARG A 15 -21.16 11.09 -11.75
C ARG A 15 -19.78 10.81 -11.18
N ASP A 16 -18.98 11.86 -11.08
CA ASP A 16 -17.82 11.94 -10.22
C ASP A 16 -18.29 11.51 -8.81
N GLN A 17 -18.10 10.26 -8.46
CA GLN A 17 -18.33 9.77 -7.11
C GLN A 17 -17.16 10.32 -6.30
N GLY A 18 -17.34 11.51 -5.74
CA GLY A 18 -16.40 12.22 -4.91
C GLY A 18 -16.03 11.44 -3.65
N GLY A 19 -15.35 10.32 -3.82
CA GLY A 19 -14.63 9.63 -2.78
C GLY A 19 -13.36 10.41 -2.48
N GLY A 20 -13.10 10.76 -1.22
CA GLY A 20 -11.83 11.33 -0.81
C GLY A 20 -10.69 10.37 -1.11
N ARG A 21 -9.44 10.86 -1.09
CA ARG A 21 -8.25 10.03 -1.25
C ARG A 21 -7.59 9.75 0.10
N TYR A 22 -6.79 8.69 0.16
CA TYR A 22 -5.85 8.47 1.28
C TYR A 22 -5.00 9.74 1.48
N GLY A 23 -4.84 10.18 2.73
CA GLY A 23 -4.10 11.41 3.04
C GLY A 23 -4.92 12.70 2.89
N GLU A 24 -6.15 12.65 2.38
CA GLU A 24 -7.05 13.82 2.27
C GLU A 24 -8.26 13.69 3.18
N ALA A 25 -9.04 12.64 2.99
CA ALA A 25 -10.24 12.38 3.79
C ALA A 25 -9.92 11.64 5.10
N VAL A 26 -8.98 10.69 5.03
CA VAL A 26 -8.51 9.87 6.17
C VAL A 26 -6.99 9.86 6.15
N PHE A 27 -6.35 9.70 7.29
CA PHE A 27 -4.89 9.60 7.44
C PHE A 27 -4.12 10.82 6.92
N ARG A 28 -4.58 12.01 7.29
CA ARG A 28 -3.98 13.28 6.84
C ARG A 28 -2.56 13.42 7.39
N PRO A 29 -1.56 13.70 6.55
CA PRO A 29 -0.16 13.85 6.99
C PRO A 29 0.05 15.01 7.99
N GLU A 30 -0.83 16.05 7.97
CA GLU A 30 -0.81 17.16 8.94
C GLU A 30 -1.27 16.76 10.33
N GLN A 31 -1.98 15.66 10.45
CA GLN A 31 -2.53 15.22 11.73
C GLN A 31 -1.39 14.77 12.64
N ALA A 32 -1.37 15.30 13.86
CA ALA A 32 -0.35 14.94 14.85
C ALA A 32 -0.28 13.42 15.05
N GLY A 33 0.93 12.85 15.07
CA GLY A 33 1.18 11.42 15.24
C GLY A 33 0.95 10.56 13.98
N GLU A 34 0.70 11.13 12.80
CA GLU A 34 0.54 10.30 11.58
C GLU A 34 1.84 9.61 11.20
N GLY A 35 2.98 10.30 11.30
CA GLY A 35 4.30 9.69 11.09
C GLY A 35 4.55 8.52 12.04
N ASP A 36 4.23 8.69 13.34
CA ASP A 36 4.37 7.64 14.34
C ASP A 36 3.48 6.44 14.03
N ARG A 37 2.23 6.66 13.58
CA ARG A 37 1.33 5.58 13.17
C ARG A 37 1.92 4.77 12.01
N ILE A 38 2.45 5.43 10.99
CA ILE A 38 3.11 4.76 9.86
C ILE A 38 4.31 3.95 10.37
N ASP A 39 5.13 4.52 11.24
CA ASP A 39 6.31 3.86 11.81
C ASP A 39 5.94 2.66 12.70
N TYR A 40 4.83 2.71 13.46
CA TYR A 40 4.33 1.54 14.20
C TYR A 40 3.98 0.37 13.26
N GLY A 41 3.36 0.64 12.12
CA GLY A 41 3.14 -0.36 11.08
C GLY A 41 4.45 -0.87 10.47
N ALA A 42 5.40 0.04 10.20
CA ALA A 42 6.69 -0.29 9.64
C ALA A 42 7.46 -1.30 10.51
N VAL A 43 7.48 -1.12 11.83
CA VAL A 43 8.16 -2.05 12.77
C VAL A 43 7.71 -3.50 12.59
N ALA A 44 6.43 -3.73 12.27
CA ALA A 44 5.91 -5.09 12.10
C ALA A 44 6.33 -5.75 10.79
N TYR A 45 6.63 -4.97 9.75
CA TYR A 45 6.80 -5.49 8.40
C TYR A 45 8.17 -5.20 7.76
N ASP A 46 8.98 -4.28 8.31
CA ASP A 46 10.26 -3.89 7.71
C ASP A 46 11.24 -5.05 7.62
N ASP A 47 11.38 -5.85 8.69
CA ASP A 47 12.33 -6.97 8.70
C ASP A 47 11.97 -8.04 7.67
N ILE A 48 10.68 -8.35 7.51
CA ILE A 48 10.19 -9.30 6.52
C ILE A 48 10.41 -8.75 5.11
N THR A 49 10.12 -7.46 4.89
CA THR A 49 10.37 -6.77 3.61
C THR A 49 11.86 -6.85 3.26
N MET A 50 12.74 -6.45 4.18
CA MET A 50 14.19 -6.49 3.93
C MET A 50 14.73 -7.90 3.74
N ALA A 51 14.22 -8.89 4.46
CA ALA A 51 14.57 -10.29 4.26
C ALA A 51 14.22 -10.77 2.85
N ARG A 52 13.02 -10.41 2.36
CA ARG A 52 12.60 -10.74 0.99
C ARG A 52 13.46 -10.04 -0.05
N LEU A 53 13.71 -8.74 0.09
CA LEU A 53 14.52 -7.97 -0.85
C LEU A 53 15.94 -8.53 -0.94
N ARG A 54 16.56 -8.91 0.19
CA ARG A 54 17.86 -9.58 0.19
C ARG A 54 17.82 -10.94 -0.51
N ALA A 55 16.78 -11.75 -0.28
CA ALA A 55 16.61 -13.04 -0.93
C ALA A 55 16.42 -12.92 -2.45
N LEU A 56 15.96 -11.77 -2.94
CA LEU A 56 15.88 -11.42 -4.36
C LEU A 56 17.19 -10.84 -4.92
N GLY A 57 18.24 -10.77 -4.12
CA GLY A 57 19.55 -10.27 -4.53
C GLY A 57 19.68 -8.75 -4.55
N VAL A 58 18.73 -8.01 -3.94
CA VAL A 58 18.85 -6.55 -3.82
C VAL A 58 20.08 -6.21 -3.00
N GLY A 59 20.99 -5.41 -3.57
CA GLY A 59 22.27 -5.13 -2.96
C GLY A 59 23.10 -4.08 -3.70
N PRO A 60 24.44 -4.10 -3.49
CA PRO A 60 25.34 -3.12 -4.06
C PRO A 60 25.19 -2.93 -5.57
N GLY A 61 25.26 -1.68 -6.01
CA GLY A 61 25.11 -1.33 -7.43
C GLY A 61 23.68 -1.15 -7.92
N TRP A 62 22.67 -1.61 -7.16
CA TRP A 62 21.27 -1.47 -7.56
C TRP A 62 20.79 -0.03 -7.40
N ARG A 63 19.99 0.43 -8.36
CA ARG A 63 19.17 1.63 -8.22
C ARG A 63 17.74 1.22 -7.99
N CYS A 64 17.13 1.78 -6.96
CA CYS A 64 15.82 1.40 -6.48
C CYS A 64 14.81 2.54 -6.61
N LEU A 65 13.57 2.20 -6.93
CA LEU A 65 12.41 3.08 -6.81
C LEU A 65 11.54 2.56 -5.67
N ASP A 66 11.27 3.40 -4.68
CA ASP A 66 10.36 3.11 -3.57
C ASP A 66 9.12 4.00 -3.71
N VAL A 67 8.00 3.38 -4.06
CA VAL A 67 6.74 4.05 -4.41
C VAL A 67 5.83 4.09 -3.18
N GLY A 68 5.29 5.28 -2.87
CA GLY A 68 4.52 5.51 -1.64
C GLY A 68 5.40 5.30 -0.40
N ALA A 69 6.58 5.92 -0.40
CA ALA A 69 7.62 5.65 0.57
C ALA A 69 7.26 6.08 2.02
N GLY A 70 6.22 6.90 2.21
CA GLY A 70 5.73 7.32 3.52
C GLY A 70 6.80 8.02 4.35
N THR A 71 7.17 7.42 5.49
CA THR A 71 8.26 7.91 6.35
C THR A 71 9.65 7.51 5.86
N GLY A 72 9.75 6.66 4.81
CA GLY A 72 11.00 6.26 4.17
C GLY A 72 11.79 5.20 4.93
N THR A 73 11.18 4.38 5.76
CA THR A 73 11.87 3.32 6.52
C THR A 73 12.53 2.31 5.59
N VAL A 74 11.81 1.81 4.57
CA VAL A 74 12.36 0.87 3.58
C VAL A 74 13.44 1.53 2.75
N SER A 75 13.21 2.76 2.26
CA SER A 75 14.20 3.51 1.47
C SER A 75 15.53 3.66 2.19
N ARG A 76 15.51 4.00 3.49
CA ARG A 76 16.73 4.13 4.30
C ARG A 76 17.42 2.79 4.52
N ARG A 77 16.67 1.75 4.86
CA ARG A 77 17.22 0.39 5.07
C ARG A 77 17.83 -0.20 3.80
N LEU A 78 17.28 0.11 2.62
CA LEU A 78 17.90 -0.25 1.34
C LEU A 78 19.31 0.36 1.20
N LEU A 79 19.49 1.63 1.58
CA LEU A 79 20.79 2.29 1.53
C LEU A 79 21.74 1.78 2.61
N GLU A 80 21.27 1.69 3.86
CA GLU A 80 22.10 1.42 5.03
C GLU A 80 22.43 -0.06 5.19
N GLU A 81 21.47 -0.97 4.92
CA GLU A 81 21.62 -2.40 5.18
C GLU A 81 21.88 -3.21 3.90
N ALA A 82 21.25 -2.87 2.78
CA ALA A 82 21.49 -3.55 1.51
C ALA A 82 22.61 -2.91 0.69
N GLY A 83 23.01 -1.68 1.01
CA GLY A 83 24.13 -0.99 0.36
C GLY A 83 23.86 -0.65 -1.11
N VAL A 84 22.60 -0.40 -1.47
CA VAL A 84 22.23 -0.06 -2.84
C VAL A 84 22.88 1.26 -3.29
N ALA A 85 23.07 1.45 -4.59
CA ALA A 85 23.75 2.64 -5.14
C ALA A 85 22.90 3.92 -5.01
N GLY A 86 21.58 3.80 -4.88
CA GLY A 86 20.69 4.92 -4.68
C GLY A 86 19.22 4.50 -4.68
N VAL A 87 18.41 5.29 -4.00
CA VAL A 87 16.96 5.12 -3.93
C VAL A 87 16.28 6.43 -4.36
N LEU A 88 15.32 6.33 -5.28
CA LEU A 88 14.34 7.37 -5.52
C LEU A 88 13.08 7.02 -4.70
N ALA A 89 12.83 7.76 -3.64
CA ALA A 89 11.62 7.66 -2.84
C ALA A 89 10.56 8.61 -3.40
N VAL A 90 9.40 8.07 -3.72
CA VAL A 90 8.28 8.84 -4.29
C VAL A 90 7.08 8.75 -3.37
N ASP A 91 6.50 9.90 -3.05
CA ASP A 91 5.24 9.99 -2.32
C ASP A 91 4.47 11.23 -2.78
N ARG A 92 3.16 11.27 -2.54
CA ARG A 92 2.35 12.46 -2.76
C ARG A 92 2.63 13.56 -1.76
N ASP A 93 3.03 13.17 -0.55
CA ASP A 93 3.46 14.07 0.52
C ASP A 93 4.81 13.63 1.06
N VAL A 94 5.82 14.40 0.81
CA VAL A 94 7.21 14.06 1.15
C VAL A 94 7.71 14.71 2.43
N ARG A 95 6.82 15.27 3.27
CA ARG A 95 7.21 15.95 4.51
C ARG A 95 8.05 15.06 5.41
N PHE A 96 7.63 13.82 5.63
CA PHE A 96 8.36 12.86 6.47
C PHE A 96 9.69 12.43 5.85
N LEU A 97 9.75 12.28 4.52
CA LEU A 97 10.98 11.94 3.80
C LEU A 97 12.03 13.06 3.90
N ARG A 98 11.59 14.33 3.93
CA ARG A 98 12.46 15.50 4.00
C ARG A 98 13.04 15.74 5.40
N GLU A 99 12.44 15.19 6.45
CA GLU A 99 12.93 15.35 7.82
C GLU A 99 14.27 14.65 8.06
N ARG A 100 14.55 13.56 7.36
CA ARG A 100 15.78 12.77 7.52
C ARG A 100 16.50 12.60 6.18
N ARG A 101 17.49 13.44 5.95
CA ARG A 101 18.34 13.32 4.76
C ARG A 101 19.35 12.20 4.96
N VAL A 102 19.41 11.28 3.98
CA VAL A 102 20.38 10.20 3.90
C VAL A 102 21.09 10.29 2.54
N SER A 103 22.40 10.07 2.53
CA SER A 103 23.18 10.06 1.28
C SER A 103 22.67 8.94 0.36
N GLY A 104 22.46 9.25 -0.91
CA GLY A 104 21.92 8.32 -1.89
C GLY A 104 20.39 8.23 -1.92
N LEU A 105 19.67 8.98 -1.06
CA LEU A 105 18.22 9.11 -1.09
C LEU A 105 17.81 10.36 -1.87
N ASP A 106 17.23 10.15 -3.04
CA ASP A 106 16.52 11.17 -3.80
C ASP A 106 15.04 11.12 -3.45
N VAL A 107 14.39 12.29 -3.32
CA VAL A 107 12.98 12.40 -2.94
C VAL A 107 12.22 13.13 -4.04
N LEU A 108 11.14 12.51 -4.51
CA LEU A 108 10.25 13.08 -5.52
C LEU A 108 8.82 13.17 -4.97
N GLU A 109 8.28 14.38 -4.89
CA GLU A 109 6.87 14.62 -4.58
C GLU A 109 6.05 14.47 -5.87
N ALA A 110 5.27 13.41 -5.97
CA ALA A 110 4.47 13.13 -7.15
C ALA A 110 3.29 12.20 -6.85
N ASP A 111 2.18 12.42 -7.55
CA ASP A 111 1.09 11.46 -7.65
C ASP A 111 1.43 10.43 -8.73
N ILE A 112 1.64 9.19 -8.32
CA ILE A 112 2.00 8.09 -9.23
C ILE A 112 0.87 7.70 -10.19
N THR A 113 -0.37 8.09 -9.92
CA THR A 113 -1.50 7.90 -10.82
C THR A 113 -1.56 8.98 -11.91
N GLY A 114 -0.92 10.12 -11.65
CA GLY A 114 -0.90 11.26 -12.55
C GLY A 114 -0.05 11.05 -13.81
N PRO A 115 -0.35 11.77 -14.90
CA PRO A 115 0.43 11.71 -16.13
C PRO A 115 1.83 12.31 -15.97
N GLY A 116 2.04 13.15 -14.96
CA GLY A 116 3.33 13.81 -14.66
C GLY A 116 4.34 12.93 -13.93
N PHE A 117 3.96 11.73 -13.50
CA PHE A 117 4.91 10.81 -12.87
C PHE A 117 5.81 10.17 -13.94
N VAL A 118 6.94 10.78 -14.18
CA VAL A 118 7.97 10.29 -15.13
C VAL A 118 9.33 10.35 -14.42
N PRO A 119 9.79 9.26 -13.79
CA PRO A 119 11.04 9.26 -13.02
C PRO A 119 12.30 9.36 -13.88
N GLY A 120 12.19 9.44 -15.21
CA GLY A 120 13.27 9.71 -16.15
C GLY A 120 14.24 8.55 -16.39
N ARG A 121 14.10 7.44 -15.69
CA ARG A 121 14.95 6.24 -15.82
C ARG A 121 14.21 5.00 -15.37
N ARG A 122 14.80 3.83 -15.64
CA ARG A 122 14.39 2.55 -15.06
C ARG A 122 15.22 2.22 -13.83
N PHE A 123 14.78 1.20 -13.08
CA PHE A 123 15.35 0.79 -11.81
C PHE A 123 15.51 -0.72 -11.76
N ARG A 124 16.55 -1.20 -11.10
CA ARG A 124 16.76 -2.62 -10.87
C ARG A 124 15.73 -3.21 -9.90
N LEU A 125 15.29 -2.40 -8.91
CA LEU A 125 14.16 -2.69 -8.02
C LEU A 125 13.10 -1.59 -8.18
N VAL A 126 11.85 -1.99 -8.42
CA VAL A 126 10.67 -1.15 -8.18
C VAL A 126 9.90 -1.79 -7.04
N HIS A 127 9.69 -1.04 -5.96
CA HIS A 127 9.04 -1.50 -4.75
C HIS A 127 7.86 -0.60 -4.40
N ALA A 128 6.76 -1.21 -3.91
CA ALA A 128 5.65 -0.49 -3.31
C ALA A 128 5.08 -1.34 -2.16
N ARG A 129 4.79 -0.68 -1.01
CA ARG A 129 4.21 -1.36 0.14
C ARG A 129 3.10 -0.55 0.78
N PHE A 130 1.91 -1.16 0.94
CA PHE A 130 0.68 -0.55 1.47
C PHE A 130 0.24 0.69 0.68
N VAL A 131 0.28 0.60 -0.65
CA VAL A 131 0.03 1.72 -1.57
C VAL A 131 -1.09 1.40 -2.56
N LEU A 132 -0.92 0.32 -3.34
CA LEU A 132 -1.76 0.10 -4.51
C LEU A 132 -3.20 -0.22 -4.13
N MET A 133 -3.42 -0.84 -2.98
CA MET A 133 -4.78 -1.09 -2.47
C MET A 133 -5.61 0.18 -2.24
N HIS A 134 -4.96 1.35 -2.18
CA HIS A 134 -5.62 2.65 -1.98
C HIS A 134 -5.82 3.45 -3.28
N LEU A 135 -5.38 2.93 -4.41
CA LEU A 135 -5.36 3.66 -5.68
C LEU A 135 -6.35 3.07 -6.69
N PRO A 136 -6.92 3.88 -7.58
CA PRO A 136 -7.75 3.39 -8.67
C PRO A 136 -6.91 2.76 -9.79
N GLU A 137 -7.58 2.14 -10.76
CA GLU A 137 -6.97 1.63 -12.01
C GLU A 137 -5.78 0.69 -11.79
N HIS A 138 -5.90 -0.18 -10.84
CA HIS A 138 -4.87 -1.06 -10.31
C HIS A 138 -4.02 -1.77 -11.37
N ASP A 139 -4.65 -2.46 -12.35
CA ASP A 139 -3.92 -3.26 -13.35
C ASP A 139 -3.08 -2.35 -14.27
N ALA A 140 -3.60 -1.16 -14.65
CA ALA A 140 -2.87 -0.18 -15.46
C ALA A 140 -1.68 0.41 -14.69
N LEU A 141 -1.85 0.66 -13.39
CA LEU A 141 -0.77 1.16 -12.55
C LEU A 141 0.35 0.12 -12.40
N VAL A 142 0.01 -1.15 -12.18
CA VAL A 142 1.01 -2.23 -12.13
C VAL A 142 1.77 -2.36 -13.45
N ALA A 143 1.08 -2.28 -14.60
CA ALA A 143 1.74 -2.30 -15.91
C ALA A 143 2.74 -1.13 -16.06
N ARG A 144 2.34 0.07 -15.63
CA ARG A 144 3.20 1.26 -15.63
C ARG A 144 4.44 1.09 -14.73
N LEU A 145 4.27 0.51 -13.54
CA LEU A 145 5.39 0.22 -12.64
C LEU A 145 6.33 -0.84 -13.24
N ALA A 146 5.79 -1.87 -13.91
CA ALA A 146 6.58 -2.88 -14.59
C ALA A 146 7.42 -2.33 -15.76
N GLU A 147 6.98 -1.25 -16.41
CA GLU A 147 7.76 -0.55 -17.43
C GLU A 147 8.99 0.18 -16.86
N LEU A 148 8.93 0.56 -15.58
CA LEU A 148 10.03 1.21 -14.88
C LEU A 148 11.08 0.22 -14.37
N VAL A 149 10.83 -1.09 -14.47
CA VAL A 149 11.81 -2.12 -14.13
C VAL A 149 12.81 -2.29 -15.29
N GLU A 150 14.10 -2.29 -14.96
CA GLU A 150 15.17 -2.63 -15.91
C GLU A 150 15.08 -4.10 -16.38
N PRO A 151 15.53 -4.45 -17.58
CA PRO A 151 15.72 -5.85 -17.96
C PRO A 151 16.53 -6.60 -16.89
N GLY A 152 16.06 -7.79 -16.47
CA GLY A 152 16.62 -8.58 -15.36
C GLY A 152 16.38 -7.98 -13.97
N GLY A 153 15.67 -6.87 -13.84
CA GLY A 153 15.25 -6.28 -12.56
C GLY A 153 14.00 -6.93 -11.99
N VAL A 154 13.50 -6.43 -10.86
CA VAL A 154 12.37 -6.99 -10.13
C VAL A 154 11.36 -5.92 -9.72
N LEU A 155 10.06 -6.24 -9.87
CA LEU A 155 8.95 -5.51 -9.25
C LEU A 155 8.53 -6.28 -8.00
N VAL A 156 8.43 -5.59 -6.87
CA VAL A 156 7.95 -6.15 -5.59
C VAL A 156 6.79 -5.30 -5.09
N LEU A 157 5.62 -5.92 -4.94
CA LEU A 157 4.41 -5.29 -4.45
C LEU A 157 3.97 -5.98 -3.16
N SER A 158 3.66 -5.20 -2.13
CA SER A 158 3.21 -5.70 -0.84
C SER A 158 2.02 -4.89 -0.35
N ASP A 159 0.87 -5.54 -0.13
CA ASP A 159 -0.31 -4.87 0.41
C ASP A 159 -1.06 -5.75 1.40
N ALA A 160 -2.00 -5.15 2.13
CA ALA A 160 -2.74 -5.85 3.16
C ALA A 160 -3.71 -6.89 2.57
N VAL A 161 -3.79 -8.05 3.21
CA VAL A 161 -4.84 -9.04 2.99
C VAL A 161 -5.48 -9.37 4.33
N ASP A 162 -6.80 -9.40 4.36
CA ASP A 162 -7.54 -9.85 5.53
C ASP A 162 -7.99 -11.30 5.31
N LEU A 163 -7.33 -12.21 6.02
CA LEU A 163 -7.60 -13.64 5.93
C LEU A 163 -8.47 -14.16 7.06
N THR A 164 -8.73 -13.33 8.06
CA THR A 164 -9.27 -13.77 9.35
C THR A 164 -10.60 -13.13 9.71
N SER A 165 -10.83 -11.85 9.46
CA SER A 165 -11.97 -11.13 10.04
C SER A 165 -13.35 -11.70 9.65
N ASP A 166 -13.48 -12.23 8.43
CA ASP A 166 -14.73 -12.82 7.94
C ASP A 166 -14.87 -14.34 8.23
N ARG A 167 -13.83 -14.96 8.77
CA ARG A 167 -13.74 -16.43 8.91
C ARG A 167 -13.58 -16.92 10.33
N THR A 168 -13.30 -16.04 11.27
CA THR A 168 -13.15 -16.35 12.70
C THR A 168 -14.39 -15.90 13.47
N PRO A 169 -14.64 -16.47 14.65
CA PRO A 169 -15.68 -15.97 15.55
C PRO A 169 -15.53 -14.47 15.82
N ASP A 170 -16.64 -13.80 16.06
CA ASP A 170 -16.64 -12.39 16.38
C ASP A 170 -15.85 -12.10 17.66
N THR A 171 -14.85 -11.25 17.52
CA THR A 171 -14.10 -10.62 18.60
C THR A 171 -14.16 -9.12 18.38
N PRO A 172 -13.88 -8.29 19.40
CA PRO A 172 -13.83 -6.85 19.19
C PRO A 172 -12.88 -6.45 18.04
N TYR A 173 -11.77 -7.18 17.87
CA TYR A 173 -10.83 -6.98 16.77
C TYR A 173 -11.44 -7.27 15.39
N THR A 174 -12.05 -8.45 15.20
CA THR A 174 -12.57 -8.85 13.89
C THR A 174 -13.75 -7.99 13.45
N VAL A 175 -14.60 -7.59 14.40
CA VAL A 175 -15.71 -6.66 14.14
C VAL A 175 -15.20 -5.29 13.69
N ALA A 176 -14.18 -4.73 14.39
CA ALA A 176 -13.58 -3.46 14.02
C ALA A 176 -12.87 -3.54 12.67
N MET A 177 -12.16 -4.63 12.37
CA MET A 177 -11.48 -4.83 11.08
C MET A 177 -12.47 -4.83 9.91
N ARG A 178 -13.59 -5.55 10.01
CA ARG A 178 -14.63 -5.54 8.98
C ARG A 178 -15.22 -4.15 8.76
N ALA A 179 -15.54 -3.44 9.85
CA ALA A 179 -16.06 -2.09 9.77
C ALA A 179 -15.04 -1.13 9.14
N MET A 180 -13.77 -1.24 9.52
CA MET A 180 -12.69 -0.42 8.96
C MET A 180 -12.50 -0.66 7.46
N TRP A 181 -12.35 -1.91 7.02
CA TRP A 181 -12.16 -2.20 5.59
C TRP A 181 -13.35 -1.73 4.76
N ARG A 182 -14.56 -1.93 5.26
CA ARG A 182 -15.77 -1.42 4.59
C ARG A 182 -15.77 0.10 4.54
N GLY A 183 -15.51 0.76 5.67
CA GLY A 183 -15.50 2.22 5.74
C GLY A 183 -14.42 2.84 4.86
N LEU A 184 -13.21 2.28 4.83
CA LEU A 184 -12.13 2.74 3.97
C LEU A 184 -12.43 2.51 2.48
N LYS A 185 -13.08 1.38 2.13
CA LYS A 185 -13.52 1.14 0.76
C LYS A 185 -14.53 2.19 0.32
N ASP A 186 -15.53 2.48 1.15
CA ASP A 186 -16.61 3.40 0.82
C ASP A 186 -16.14 4.89 0.82
N THR A 187 -15.08 5.22 1.60
CA THR A 187 -14.62 6.61 1.77
C THR A 187 -13.47 6.98 0.84
N ILE A 188 -12.47 6.11 0.69
CA ILE A 188 -11.23 6.38 -0.05
C ILE A 188 -10.89 5.32 -1.10
N GLY A 189 -11.79 4.37 -1.37
CA GLY A 189 -11.63 3.35 -2.40
C GLY A 189 -10.64 2.24 -2.08
N THR A 190 -10.20 2.08 -0.81
CA THR A 190 -9.30 1.00 -0.42
C THR A 190 -9.87 -0.37 -0.76
N ASP A 191 -9.17 -1.17 -1.56
CA ASP A 191 -9.62 -2.49 -1.97
C ASP A 191 -8.62 -3.60 -1.65
N VAL A 192 -8.69 -4.11 -0.43
CA VAL A 192 -7.88 -5.26 0.01
C VAL A 192 -8.31 -6.57 -0.67
N SER A 193 -9.53 -6.62 -1.23
CA SER A 193 -10.03 -7.81 -1.93
C SER A 193 -9.41 -7.99 -3.32
N TRP A 194 -8.86 -6.92 -3.90
CA TRP A 194 -8.11 -6.97 -5.16
C TRP A 194 -6.68 -7.50 -4.98
N VAL A 195 -6.05 -7.29 -3.82
CA VAL A 195 -4.64 -7.62 -3.54
C VAL A 195 -4.28 -9.08 -3.87
N PRO A 196 -5.12 -10.11 -3.61
CA PRO A 196 -4.82 -11.48 -4.03
C PRO A 196 -4.70 -11.69 -5.55
N SER A 197 -5.11 -10.72 -6.37
CA SER A 197 -4.94 -10.77 -7.82
C SER A 197 -3.52 -10.45 -8.31
N TYR A 198 -2.64 -9.94 -7.47
CA TYR A 198 -1.27 -9.54 -7.82
C TYR A 198 -0.50 -10.55 -8.68
N PRO A 199 -0.49 -11.88 -8.37
CA PRO A 199 0.25 -12.82 -9.23
C PRO A 199 -0.25 -12.85 -10.67
N ARG A 200 -1.57 -12.70 -10.88
CA ARG A 200 -2.17 -12.62 -12.21
C ARG A 200 -1.78 -11.32 -12.91
N VAL A 201 -1.87 -10.21 -12.17
CA VAL A 201 -1.62 -8.86 -12.71
C VAL A 201 -0.14 -8.70 -13.09
N LEU A 202 0.80 -9.18 -12.27
CA LEU A 202 2.23 -9.13 -12.59
C LEU A 202 2.55 -9.94 -13.86
N ARG A 203 1.98 -11.15 -14.00
CA ARG A 203 2.13 -11.93 -15.24
C ARG A 203 1.53 -11.19 -16.44
N GLY A 204 0.36 -10.57 -16.29
CA GLY A 204 -0.27 -9.74 -17.32
C GLY A 204 0.56 -8.53 -17.73
N ALA A 205 1.38 -8.00 -16.83
CA ALA A 205 2.35 -6.93 -17.09
C ALA A 205 3.68 -7.40 -17.69
N GLY A 206 3.77 -8.68 -18.09
CA GLY A 206 4.95 -9.25 -18.75
C GLY A 206 6.11 -9.57 -17.81
N LEU A 207 5.85 -9.78 -16.52
CA LEU A 207 6.85 -10.23 -15.56
C LEU A 207 6.85 -11.77 -15.47
N GLU A 208 8.02 -12.33 -15.30
CA GLU A 208 8.27 -13.78 -15.22
C GLU A 208 8.69 -14.19 -13.80
N ALA A 209 8.78 -15.50 -13.56
CA ALA A 209 9.13 -16.08 -12.26
C ALA A 209 8.32 -15.46 -11.11
N VAL A 210 7.04 -15.19 -11.37
CA VAL A 210 6.15 -14.57 -10.39
C VAL A 210 5.90 -15.52 -9.23
N ALA A 211 6.23 -15.06 -8.03
CA ALA A 211 6.03 -15.79 -6.79
C ALA A 211 5.46 -14.87 -5.70
N ALA A 212 4.96 -15.47 -4.63
CA ALA A 212 4.28 -14.76 -3.56
C ALA A 212 4.53 -15.41 -2.20
N GLU A 213 4.43 -14.61 -1.15
CA GLU A 213 4.38 -15.04 0.24
C GLU A 213 3.42 -14.19 1.04
N ILE A 214 2.91 -14.72 2.14
CA ILE A 214 2.06 -13.97 3.08
C ILE A 214 2.70 -14.05 4.46
N HIS A 215 2.87 -12.89 5.08
CA HIS A 215 3.26 -12.76 6.48
C HIS A 215 2.06 -12.30 7.30
N VAL A 216 1.69 -13.07 8.33
CA VAL A 216 0.56 -12.78 9.23
C VAL A 216 1.11 -12.65 10.64
N PRO A 217 1.34 -11.44 11.16
CA PRO A 217 1.88 -11.26 12.50
C PRO A 217 0.81 -11.50 13.58
N PRO A 218 1.18 -12.06 14.74
CA PRO A 218 0.30 -12.08 15.90
C PRO A 218 0.13 -10.68 16.48
N LEU A 219 -1.03 -10.41 17.06
CA LEU A 219 -1.25 -9.23 17.89
C LEU A 219 -0.78 -9.54 19.31
N THR A 220 0.04 -8.66 19.84
CA THR A 220 0.52 -8.72 21.23
C THR A 220 0.11 -7.43 21.93
N PRO A 221 -0.50 -7.49 23.13
CA PRO A 221 -0.89 -6.29 23.89
C PRO A 221 0.27 -5.29 23.99
N GLY A 222 -0.03 -4.00 23.76
CA GLY A 222 0.93 -2.90 23.83
C GLY A 222 2.02 -2.90 22.76
N SER A 223 2.00 -3.83 21.81
CA SER A 223 2.97 -3.88 20.70
C SER A 223 2.81 -2.70 19.75
N PRO A 224 3.85 -2.36 18.97
CA PRO A 224 3.72 -1.35 17.91
C PRO A 224 2.56 -1.64 16.95
N LEU A 225 2.34 -2.92 16.58
CA LEU A 225 1.25 -3.30 15.69
C LEU A 225 -0.13 -3.08 16.32
N SER A 226 -0.29 -3.37 17.63
CA SER A 226 -1.53 -3.06 18.35
C SER A 226 -1.80 -1.56 18.37
N ARG A 227 -0.77 -0.74 18.59
CA ARG A 227 -0.88 0.73 18.53
C ARG A 227 -1.22 1.22 17.12
N PHE A 228 -0.59 0.63 16.09
CA PHE A 228 -0.92 0.93 14.70
C PHE A 228 -2.42 0.76 14.41
N TRP A 229 -3.01 -0.36 14.85
CA TRP A 229 -4.45 -0.61 14.64
C TRP A 229 -5.32 0.31 15.48
N ALA A 230 -4.97 0.54 16.74
CA ALA A 230 -5.72 1.48 17.60
C ALA A 230 -5.75 2.90 16.98
N ASP A 231 -4.61 3.42 16.54
CA ASP A 231 -4.50 4.71 15.88
C ASP A 231 -5.23 4.74 14.53
N THR A 232 -5.15 3.66 13.77
CA THR A 232 -5.84 3.52 12.48
C THR A 232 -7.35 3.57 12.66
N TRP A 233 -7.90 2.82 13.63
CA TRP A 233 -9.34 2.86 13.93
C TRP A 233 -9.79 4.21 14.46
N GLN A 234 -8.99 4.83 15.31
CA GLN A 234 -9.32 6.17 15.81
C GLN A 234 -9.42 7.20 14.69
N ARG A 235 -8.50 7.14 13.70
CA ARG A 235 -8.48 8.05 12.55
C ARG A 235 -9.56 7.74 11.52
N SER A 236 -9.92 6.48 11.36
CA SER A 236 -10.98 6.02 10.45
C SER A 236 -12.35 5.88 11.13
N ARG A 237 -12.49 6.28 12.40
CA ARG A 237 -13.71 6.11 13.20
C ARG A 237 -14.97 6.58 12.49
N ALA A 238 -14.96 7.78 11.93
CA ALA A 238 -16.12 8.32 11.21
C ALA A 238 -16.52 7.43 10.01
N ALA A 239 -15.55 6.90 9.26
CA ALA A 239 -15.80 5.98 8.16
C ALA A 239 -16.34 4.62 8.67
N MET A 240 -15.82 4.12 9.79
CA MET A 240 -16.30 2.89 10.43
C MET A 240 -17.76 3.01 10.89
N LEU A 241 -18.10 4.10 11.58
CA LEU A 241 -19.47 4.37 12.06
C LEU A 241 -20.45 4.51 10.92
N ALA A 242 -20.05 5.16 9.82
CA ALA A 242 -20.88 5.34 8.63
C ALA A 242 -21.30 4.01 7.98
N THR A 243 -20.60 2.91 8.23
CA THR A 243 -20.97 1.57 7.74
C THR A 243 -22.20 1.01 8.43
N GLY A 244 -22.52 1.46 9.64
CA GLY A 244 -23.54 0.86 10.50
C GLY A 244 -23.17 -0.50 11.10
N LEU A 245 -21.94 -0.98 10.87
CA LEU A 245 -21.45 -2.26 11.43
C LEU A 245 -21.00 -2.14 12.88
N VAL A 246 -20.62 -0.96 13.31
CA VAL A 246 -20.15 -0.64 14.65
C VAL A 246 -20.70 0.72 15.11
N ASP A 247 -20.80 0.89 16.42
CA ASP A 247 -21.02 2.17 17.09
C ASP A 247 -19.73 2.63 17.80
N ASP A 248 -19.76 3.82 18.42
CA ASP A 248 -18.63 4.38 19.16
C ASP A 248 -18.14 3.46 20.28
N ALA A 249 -19.07 2.82 20.99
CA ALA A 249 -18.75 1.93 22.10
C ALA A 249 -18.02 0.67 21.61
N ALA A 250 -18.41 0.12 20.48
CA ALA A 250 -17.75 -1.04 19.86
C ALA A 250 -16.33 -0.71 19.37
N VAL A 251 -16.11 0.50 18.82
CA VAL A 251 -14.75 0.95 18.43
C VAL A 251 -13.87 1.12 19.68
N ASP A 252 -14.38 1.73 20.74
CA ASP A 252 -13.64 1.89 22.00
C ASP A 252 -13.33 0.55 22.67
N GLU A 253 -14.25 -0.41 22.57
CA GLU A 253 -14.03 -1.78 23.06
C GLU A 253 -12.92 -2.46 22.26
N ALA A 254 -12.93 -2.33 20.94
CA ALA A 254 -11.91 -2.91 20.08
C ALA A 254 -10.51 -2.33 20.37
N ILE A 255 -10.41 -1.01 20.60
CA ILE A 255 -9.15 -0.37 20.98
C ILE A 255 -8.66 -0.90 22.33
N ARG A 256 -9.54 -1.00 23.32
CA ARG A 256 -9.18 -1.57 24.64
C ARG A 256 -8.79 -3.05 24.55
N TYR A 257 -9.44 -3.81 23.68
CA TYR A 257 -9.13 -5.22 23.45
C TYR A 257 -7.68 -5.42 22.99
N LEU A 258 -7.15 -4.54 22.14
CA LEU A 258 -5.76 -4.63 21.64
C LEU A 258 -4.70 -4.53 22.75
N ASP A 259 -5.03 -3.90 23.89
CA ASP A 259 -4.12 -3.76 25.03
C ASP A 259 -4.45 -4.76 26.16
N SER A 260 -5.43 -5.62 25.98
CA SER A 260 -5.86 -6.57 27.00
C SER A 260 -5.18 -7.94 26.83
N ASP A 261 -4.99 -8.65 27.94
CA ASP A 261 -4.51 -10.04 27.94
C ASP A 261 -5.45 -11.01 27.20
N ALA A 262 -6.68 -10.59 26.92
CA ALA A 262 -7.64 -11.36 26.10
C ALA A 262 -7.32 -11.27 24.59
N CYS A 263 -6.45 -10.38 24.17
CA CYS A 263 -6.07 -10.23 22.77
C CYS A 263 -5.21 -11.43 22.32
N ALA A 264 -5.83 -12.36 21.62
CA ALA A 264 -5.18 -13.54 21.05
C ALA A 264 -5.58 -13.68 19.58
N ALA A 265 -5.28 -12.65 18.78
CA ALA A 265 -5.68 -12.58 17.39
C ALA A 265 -4.46 -12.53 16.45
N LEU A 266 -4.67 -12.92 15.21
CA LEU A 266 -3.76 -12.62 14.11
C LEU A 266 -4.17 -11.32 13.46
N SER A 267 -3.20 -10.47 13.16
CA SER A 267 -3.42 -9.22 12.41
C SER A 267 -3.81 -9.51 10.95
N ALA A 268 -4.28 -8.51 10.24
CA ALA A 268 -4.27 -8.57 8.78
C ALA A 268 -2.86 -8.92 8.30
N GLY A 269 -2.78 -9.77 7.29
CA GLY A 269 -1.53 -10.20 6.69
C GLY A 269 -1.00 -9.17 5.68
N MET A 270 0.28 -9.29 5.35
CA MET A 270 0.90 -8.63 4.22
C MET A 270 1.18 -9.69 3.14
N LEU A 271 0.50 -9.59 2.01
CA LEU A 271 0.83 -10.36 0.80
C LEU A 271 1.94 -9.61 0.07
N THR A 272 3.08 -10.26 -0.11
CA THR A 272 4.18 -9.79 -0.95
C THR A 272 4.23 -10.63 -2.21
N VAL A 273 4.21 -9.99 -3.36
CA VAL A 273 4.33 -10.62 -4.68
C VAL A 273 5.46 -9.96 -5.43
N TRP A 274 6.27 -10.76 -6.11
CA TRP A 274 7.35 -10.27 -6.96
C TRP A 274 7.36 -10.97 -8.31
N GLY A 275 7.92 -10.28 -9.30
CA GLY A 275 8.15 -10.82 -10.63
C GLY A 275 9.35 -10.13 -11.27
N HIS A 276 10.09 -10.86 -12.09
CA HIS A 276 11.27 -10.37 -12.77
C HIS A 276 10.93 -9.88 -14.18
N LYS A 277 11.53 -8.75 -14.56
CA LYS A 277 11.49 -8.30 -15.94
C LYS A 277 12.40 -9.20 -16.76
N PRO A 278 11.92 -9.80 -17.88
CA PRO A 278 12.80 -10.58 -18.78
C PRO A 278 14.06 -9.80 -19.12
N GLU A 279 15.19 -10.48 -19.21
CA GLU A 279 16.36 -9.90 -19.84
C GLU A 279 15.99 -9.62 -21.29
N GLY A 280 16.14 -8.38 -21.75
CA GLY A 280 15.87 -8.04 -23.13
C GLY A 280 16.73 -8.94 -24.02
N ASP A 281 16.21 -9.33 -25.18
CA ASP A 281 16.97 -10.08 -26.19
C ASP A 281 18.29 -9.33 -26.44
N GLY A 282 19.32 -9.73 -25.69
CA GLY A 282 20.66 -9.20 -25.88
C GLY A 282 21.08 -9.55 -27.31
N ALA A 283 21.32 -8.55 -28.13
CA ALA A 283 22.12 -8.80 -29.33
C ALA A 283 23.38 -9.55 -28.88
N PRO A 284 23.70 -10.71 -29.49
CA PRO A 284 24.91 -11.42 -29.13
C PRO A 284 26.11 -10.49 -29.34
N ALA A 285 27.01 -10.51 -28.36
CA ALA A 285 28.25 -9.74 -28.35
C ALA A 285 29.17 -10.16 -29.53
#